data_d445becafc1be7c40c4a5bfe496a17f2
#
_entry.id   d445becafc1be7c40c4a5bfe496a17f2
#
_cell.length_a   1.000
_cell.length_b   1.000
_cell.length_c   1.000
_cell.angle_alpha   90.00
_cell.angle_beta   90.00
_cell.angle_gamma   90.00
#
_symmetry.space_group_name_H-M   'P 1'
#
loop_
_entity.id
_entity.type
_entity.pdbx_description
1 polymer ?
#
loop_
_entity_poly.entity_id
_entity_poly.type
_entity_poly.pdbx_seq_one_letter_code
_entity_poly.pdbx_strand_id
1 'polypeptide(L)'
;KCMTKLFNIGNKSSLKNANDLRNDLKNKSIIVVDDGSATGSTLIAAVRYMRKNMMPKRLIIALPISPKGTINKLKSEDINHIEVITGPQDNSFVSIEQYYRNFDQITDRQVFDIMERNLK
;
A
#
# COMPACT_ATOMS: atom_id res chain seq x y z
N LYS A 1 -7.29 8.04 11.09
CA LYS A 1 -6.78 8.85 9.95
C LYS A 1 -5.54 8.14 9.42
N CYS A 2 -5.73 7.21 8.53
CA CYS A 2 -4.63 6.50 7.88
C CYS A 2 -4.02 7.44 6.85
N MET A 3 -2.85 8.02 7.16
CA MET A 3 -2.04 8.70 6.16
C MET A 3 -1.19 7.64 5.47
N THR A 4 -1.55 7.32 4.24
CA THR A 4 -0.66 6.55 3.37
C THR A 4 0.58 7.39 3.09
N LYS A 5 1.68 7.10 3.79
CA LYS A 5 2.96 7.73 3.51
C LYS A 5 3.60 6.99 2.34
N LEU A 6 3.67 7.64 1.20
CA LEU A 6 4.43 7.16 0.05
C LEU A 6 5.92 7.46 0.27
N PHE A 7 6.72 6.41 0.44
CA PHE A 7 8.17 6.55 0.57
C PHE A 7 8.87 6.15 -0.72
N ASN A 8 9.76 6.99 -1.18
CA ASN A 8 10.64 6.68 -2.31
C ASN A 8 11.93 6.02 -1.78
N ILE A 9 12.11 4.74 -2.09
CA ILE A 9 13.32 4.00 -1.75
C ILE A 9 14.40 4.39 -2.77
N GLY A 10 15.22 5.36 -2.44
CA GLY A 10 16.36 5.68 -3.32
C GLY A 10 17.02 7.05 -3.16
N ASN A 11 16.44 7.97 -2.44
CA ASN A 11 17.12 9.25 -2.19
C ASN A 11 16.91 9.72 -0.74
N LYS A 12 18.03 9.99 -0.10
CA LYS A 12 18.09 10.66 1.19
C LYS A 12 17.34 11.99 1.11
N SER A 13 16.54 12.18 2.10
CA SER A 13 16.02 13.45 2.60
C SER A 13 14.65 13.93 2.14
N SER A 14 13.98 14.44 3.14
CA SER A 14 12.86 15.36 3.13
C SER A 14 11.57 14.83 2.52
N LEU A 15 10.50 15.08 3.27
CA LEU A 15 9.12 15.02 2.79
C LEU A 15 9.03 15.79 1.48
N LYS A 16 9.03 15.06 0.37
CA LYS A 16 8.85 15.65 -0.96
C LYS A 16 7.43 16.21 -1.04
N ASN A 17 7.30 17.37 -1.63
CA ASN A 17 5.98 17.90 -1.94
C ASN A 17 5.29 17.01 -2.99
N ALA A 18 3.98 17.17 -3.17
CA ALA A 18 3.20 16.33 -4.09
C ALA A 18 3.69 16.42 -5.55
N ASN A 19 4.25 17.54 -5.97
CA ASN A 19 4.78 17.71 -7.33
C ASN A 19 6.09 16.96 -7.53
N ASP A 20 6.97 16.96 -6.54
CA ASP A 20 8.23 16.21 -6.60
C ASP A 20 7.95 14.71 -6.64
N LEU A 21 7.02 14.23 -5.84
CA LEU A 21 6.59 12.85 -5.82
C LEU A 21 5.97 12.43 -7.16
N ARG A 22 5.15 13.30 -7.77
CA ARG A 22 4.56 13.07 -9.08
C ARG A 22 5.63 12.89 -10.16
N ASN A 23 6.63 13.77 -10.19
CA ASN A 23 7.72 13.69 -11.17
C ASN A 23 8.57 12.44 -10.99
N ASP A 24 8.83 12.05 -9.75
CA ASP A 24 9.61 10.85 -9.43
C ASP A 24 8.89 9.55 -9.82
N LEU A 25 7.57 9.50 -9.73
CA LEU A 25 6.78 8.29 -9.94
C LEU A 25 6.25 8.13 -11.37
N LYS A 26 6.30 9.21 -12.16
CA LYS A 26 5.85 9.18 -13.56
C LYS A 26 6.64 8.14 -14.37
N ASN A 27 5.93 7.31 -15.11
CA ASN A 27 6.47 6.22 -15.92
C ASN A 27 7.27 5.14 -15.15
N LYS A 28 7.10 5.09 -13.83
CA LYS A 28 7.74 4.06 -13.00
C LYS A 28 6.75 2.98 -12.58
N SER A 29 7.27 1.84 -12.17
CA SER A 29 6.48 0.83 -11.49
C SER A 29 6.34 1.20 -10.03
N ILE A 30 5.09 1.27 -9.56
CA ILE A 30 4.77 1.59 -8.16
C ILE A 30 4.24 0.32 -7.50
N ILE A 31 4.79 -0.02 -6.35
CA ILE A 31 4.28 -1.08 -5.48
C ILE A 31 3.67 -0.40 -4.26
N VAL A 32 2.37 -0.61 -4.04
CA VAL A 32 1.65 -0.16 -2.86
C VAL A 32 1.58 -1.32 -1.88
N VAL A 33 2.09 -1.10 -0.69
CA VAL A 33 2.14 -2.11 0.38
C VAL A 33 1.33 -1.62 1.56
N ASP A 34 0.57 -2.51 2.17
CA ASP A 34 -0.20 -2.25 3.39
C ASP A 34 -0.14 -3.50 4.28
N ASP A 35 -0.55 -3.39 5.54
CA ASP A 35 -0.61 -4.50 6.50
C ASP A 35 -1.77 -5.48 6.23
N GLY A 36 -2.69 -5.09 5.40
CA GLY A 36 -3.85 -5.83 4.94
C GLY A 36 -4.97 -4.91 4.52
N SER A 37 -5.99 -5.45 3.88
CA SER A 37 -7.14 -4.66 3.46
C SER A 37 -8.44 -5.44 3.69
N ALA A 38 -9.28 -4.93 4.58
CA ALA A 38 -10.58 -5.53 4.87
C ALA A 38 -11.62 -5.20 3.78
N THR A 39 -11.78 -3.93 3.46
CA THR A 39 -12.79 -3.43 2.52
C THR A 39 -12.24 -2.99 1.17
N GLY A 40 -10.97 -2.68 1.10
CA GLY A 40 -10.30 -2.13 -0.07
C GLY A 40 -10.51 -0.63 -0.32
N SER A 41 -11.34 0.03 0.47
CA SER A 41 -11.74 1.43 0.21
C SER A 41 -10.56 2.39 0.16
N THR A 42 -9.62 2.29 1.09
CA THR A 42 -8.41 3.14 1.13
C THR A 42 -7.50 2.88 -0.07
N LEU A 43 -7.30 1.61 -0.41
CA LEU A 43 -6.47 1.22 -1.55
C LEU A 43 -7.10 1.65 -2.88
N ILE A 44 -8.41 1.49 -3.04
CA ILE A 44 -9.12 1.94 -4.24
C ILE A 44 -8.98 3.45 -4.42
N ALA A 45 -9.16 4.23 -3.36
CA ALA A 45 -8.96 5.67 -3.40
C ALA A 45 -7.52 6.04 -3.77
N ALA A 46 -6.53 5.35 -3.19
CA ALA A 46 -5.11 5.56 -3.49
C ALA A 46 -4.79 5.21 -4.96
N VAL A 47 -5.28 4.09 -5.45
CA VAL A 47 -5.09 3.65 -6.85
C VAL A 47 -5.63 4.69 -7.83
N ARG A 48 -6.87 5.13 -7.62
CA ARG A 48 -7.51 6.13 -8.48
C ARG A 48 -6.75 7.45 -8.47
N TYR A 49 -6.30 7.89 -7.30
CA TYR A 49 -5.48 9.09 -7.16
C TYR A 49 -4.14 8.96 -7.91
N MET A 50 -3.43 7.84 -7.72
CA MET A 50 -2.15 7.60 -8.36
C MET A 50 -2.26 7.52 -9.89
N ARG A 51 -3.27 6.83 -10.40
CA ARG A 51 -3.52 6.77 -11.84
C ARG A 51 -3.79 8.14 -12.45
N LYS A 52 -4.59 8.95 -11.77
CA LYS A 52 -4.96 10.29 -12.25
C LYS A 52 -3.79 11.28 -12.17
N ASN A 53 -3.02 11.25 -11.08
CA ASN A 53 -2.08 12.33 -10.76
C ASN A 53 -0.61 11.96 -10.95
N MET A 54 -0.24 10.69 -10.88
CA MET A 54 1.16 10.24 -10.88
C MET A 54 1.56 9.49 -12.16
N MET A 55 0.59 9.05 -12.94
CA MET A 55 0.80 8.38 -14.23
C MET A 55 1.87 7.27 -14.18
N PRO A 56 1.73 6.27 -13.30
CA PRO A 56 2.69 5.19 -13.21
C PRO A 56 2.65 4.31 -14.47
N LYS A 57 3.78 3.73 -14.84
CA LYS A 57 3.84 2.73 -15.90
C LYS A 57 3.13 1.43 -15.48
N ARG A 58 3.39 1.00 -14.25
CA ARG A 58 2.74 -0.17 -13.63
C ARG A 58 2.35 0.16 -12.20
N LEU A 59 1.21 -0.34 -11.79
CA LEU A 59 0.72 -0.22 -10.41
C LEU A 59 0.46 -1.62 -9.88
N ILE A 60 1.13 -1.95 -8.79
CA ILE A 60 1.09 -3.25 -8.14
C ILE A 60 0.63 -3.04 -6.71
N ILE A 61 -0.26 -3.90 -6.22
CA ILE A 61 -0.64 -3.95 -4.80
C ILE A 61 -0.09 -5.22 -4.19
N ALA A 62 0.55 -5.10 -3.04
CA ALA A 62 1.07 -6.22 -2.28
C ALA A 62 0.53 -6.17 -0.85
N LEU A 63 -0.21 -7.20 -0.46
CA LEU A 63 -0.86 -7.32 0.84
C LEU A 63 -0.54 -8.67 1.48
N PRO A 64 -0.25 -8.72 2.79
CA PRO A 64 -0.17 -9.98 3.52
C PRO A 64 -1.52 -10.71 3.57
N ILE A 65 -2.60 -9.96 3.76
CA ILE A 65 -3.94 -10.51 3.97
C ILE A 65 -5.02 -9.64 3.35
N SER A 66 -5.98 -10.27 2.69
CA SER A 66 -7.22 -9.62 2.23
C SER A 66 -8.29 -10.67 1.94
N PRO A 67 -9.56 -10.44 2.26
CA PRO A 67 -10.63 -11.36 1.90
C PRO A 67 -10.87 -11.37 0.38
N LYS A 68 -11.34 -12.51 -0.12
CA LYS A 68 -11.58 -12.73 -1.56
C LYS A 68 -12.48 -11.66 -2.19
N GLY A 69 -13.53 -11.24 -1.50
CA GLY A 69 -14.43 -10.20 -1.99
C GLY A 69 -13.73 -8.86 -2.22
N THR A 70 -12.80 -8.50 -1.35
CA THR A 70 -11.98 -7.29 -1.49
C THR A 70 -10.99 -7.42 -2.64
N ILE A 71 -10.35 -8.57 -2.78
CA ILE A 71 -9.46 -8.84 -3.92
C ILE A 71 -10.21 -8.70 -5.24
N ASN A 72 -11.43 -9.20 -5.32
CA ASN A 72 -12.27 -9.06 -6.51
C ASN A 72 -12.62 -7.59 -6.82
N LYS A 73 -12.90 -6.78 -5.79
CA LYS A 73 -13.10 -5.33 -5.96
C LYS A 73 -11.84 -4.64 -6.49
N LEU A 74 -10.68 -4.97 -5.93
CA LEU A 74 -9.40 -4.43 -6.38
C LEU A 74 -9.08 -4.82 -7.83
N LYS A 75 -9.41 -6.05 -8.24
CA LYS A 75 -9.22 -6.51 -9.62
C LYS A 75 -10.05 -5.73 -10.65
N SER A 76 -11.13 -5.11 -10.25
CA SER A 76 -11.94 -4.24 -11.14
C SER A 76 -11.37 -2.84 -11.31
N GLU A 77 -10.34 -2.48 -10.55
CA GLU A 77 -9.64 -1.21 -10.68
C GLU A 77 -8.47 -1.31 -11.68
N ASP A 78 -7.94 -0.17 -12.08
CA ASP A 78 -6.80 -0.10 -13.01
C ASP A 78 -5.47 -0.43 -12.29
N ILE A 79 -5.31 -1.71 -11.94
CA ILE A 79 -4.16 -2.28 -11.25
C ILE A 79 -3.54 -3.36 -12.14
N ASN A 80 -2.23 -3.31 -12.34
CA ASN A 80 -1.53 -4.27 -13.19
C ASN A 80 -1.36 -5.65 -12.51
N HIS A 81 -1.11 -5.67 -11.20
CA HIS A 81 -0.95 -6.90 -10.45
C HIS A 81 -1.34 -6.72 -8.99
N ILE A 82 -1.94 -7.75 -8.41
CA ILE A 82 -2.28 -7.83 -6.99
C ILE A 82 -1.67 -9.10 -6.43
N GLU A 83 -0.79 -8.95 -5.45
CA GLU A 83 -0.19 -10.05 -4.71
C GLU A 83 -0.76 -10.07 -3.30
N VAL A 84 -1.31 -11.21 -2.89
CA VAL A 84 -1.83 -11.43 -1.54
C VAL A 84 -1.30 -12.77 -1.04
N ILE A 85 -0.66 -12.75 0.13
CA ILE A 85 -0.04 -13.96 0.69
C ILE A 85 -1.10 -14.94 1.16
N THR A 86 -2.09 -14.45 1.90
CA THR A 86 -3.15 -15.28 2.45
C THR A 86 -4.48 -14.53 2.54
N GLY A 87 -5.54 -15.27 2.66
CA GLY A 87 -6.88 -14.75 2.86
C GLY A 87 -7.90 -15.87 2.96
N PRO A 88 -8.99 -15.67 3.71
CA PRO A 88 -10.04 -16.65 3.80
C PRO A 88 -10.74 -16.81 2.44
N GLN A 89 -10.98 -18.03 2.06
CA GLN A 89 -11.76 -18.38 0.87
C GLN A 89 -13.27 -18.31 1.15
N ASP A 90 -13.63 -18.29 2.41
CA ASP A 90 -14.98 -18.23 2.92
C ASP A 90 -15.27 -16.88 3.62
N ASN A 91 -16.40 -16.77 4.29
CA ASN A 91 -16.83 -15.59 5.03
C ASN A 91 -16.29 -15.52 6.47
N SER A 92 -15.19 -16.23 6.78
CA SER A 92 -14.61 -16.26 8.13
C SER A 92 -13.77 -15.02 8.48
N PHE A 93 -13.58 -14.12 7.54
CA PHE A 93 -12.84 -12.87 7.78
C PHE A 93 -13.60 -11.93 8.71
N VAL A 94 -13.00 -11.61 9.84
CA VAL A 94 -13.52 -10.62 10.80
C VAL A 94 -12.71 -9.34 10.78
N SER A 95 -11.39 -9.46 10.93
CA SER A 95 -10.48 -8.32 10.89
C SER A 95 -9.07 -8.74 10.46
N ILE A 96 -8.26 -7.77 10.07
CA ILE A 96 -6.86 -8.01 9.70
C ILE A 96 -6.06 -8.56 10.88
N GLU A 97 -6.32 -8.07 12.08
CA GLU A 97 -5.59 -8.39 13.31
C GLU A 97 -5.63 -9.88 13.65
N GLN A 98 -6.71 -10.59 13.29
CA GLN A 98 -6.84 -12.03 13.53
C GLN A 98 -5.75 -12.88 12.84
N TYR A 99 -5.09 -12.35 11.80
CA TYR A 99 -4.05 -13.01 11.04
C TYR A 99 -2.63 -12.69 11.50
N TYR A 100 -2.50 -11.79 12.47
CA TYR A 100 -1.21 -11.40 13.04
C TYR A 100 -1.07 -11.95 14.46
N ARG A 101 0.12 -12.42 14.78
CA ARG A 101 0.43 -12.86 16.16
C ARG A 101 0.44 -11.68 17.11
N ASN A 102 1.02 -10.56 16.70
CA ASN A 102 1.06 -9.29 17.39
C ASN A 102 0.69 -8.19 16.41
N PHE A 103 -0.33 -7.40 16.74
CA PHE A 103 -0.80 -6.28 15.92
C PHE A 103 -0.85 -5.00 16.74
N ASP A 104 0.31 -4.64 17.30
CA ASP A 104 0.45 -3.40 18.07
C ASP A 104 0.58 -2.20 17.14
N GLN A 105 0.08 -1.05 17.60
CA GLN A 105 0.25 0.18 16.85
C GLN A 105 1.73 0.58 16.81
N ILE A 106 2.23 0.79 15.58
CA ILE A 106 3.58 1.27 15.34
C ILE A 106 3.56 2.79 15.31
N THR A 107 4.43 3.42 16.12
CA THR A 107 4.58 4.88 16.15
C THR A 107 5.29 5.40 14.91
N ASP A 108 5.06 6.66 14.56
CA ASP A 108 5.76 7.33 13.45
C ASP A 108 7.29 7.25 13.61
N ARG A 109 7.78 7.35 14.84
CA ARG A 109 9.21 7.22 15.14
C ARG A 109 9.76 5.83 14.81
N GLN A 110 9.03 4.78 15.18
CA GLN A 110 9.42 3.40 14.85
C GLN A 110 9.45 3.17 13.33
N VAL A 111 8.48 3.70 12.60
CA VAL A 111 8.47 3.65 11.13
C VAL A 111 9.70 4.36 10.58
N PHE A 112 10.01 5.55 11.07
CA PHE A 112 11.16 6.34 10.65
C PHE A 112 12.47 5.59 10.89
N ASP A 113 12.66 5.02 12.10
CA ASP A 113 13.86 4.26 12.47
C ASP A 113 14.04 3.00 11.59
N ILE A 114 12.95 2.32 11.23
CA ILE A 114 12.97 1.16 10.34
C ILE A 114 13.41 1.60 8.93
N MET A 115 12.83 2.68 8.42
CA MET A 115 13.16 3.21 7.11
C MET A 115 14.62 3.65 7.02
N GLU A 116 15.12 4.36 8.02
CA GLU A 116 16.53 4.81 8.06
C GLU A 116 17.50 3.64 8.02
N ARG A 117 17.23 2.57 8.76
CA ARG A 117 18.09 1.37 8.79
C ARG A 117 18.15 0.66 7.44
N ASN A 118 17.10 0.72 6.67
CA ASN A 118 17.00 0.02 5.37
C ASN A 118 17.44 0.88 4.18
N LEU A 119 17.70 2.17 4.39
CA LEU A 119 18.20 3.09 3.35
C LEU A 119 19.73 3.19 3.31
N LYS A 120 20.43 2.46 4.17
CA LYS A 120 21.90 2.44 4.21
C LYS A 120 22.50 1.52 3.17
#